data_6771e0dc8bbeeb0f1b4f822b224a1c6c
#
_entry.id   6771e0dc8bbeeb0f1b4f822b224a1c6c
#
_cell.length_a   1.000
_cell.length_b   1.000
_cell.length_c   1.000
_cell.angle_alpha   90.00
_cell.angle_beta   90.00
_cell.angle_gamma   90.00
#
_symmetry.space_group_name_H-M   'P 1'
#
loop_
_entity.id
_entity.type
_entity.pdbx_description
1 polymer ?
#
loop_
_entity_poly.entity_id
_entity_poly.type
_entity_poly.pdbx_seq_one_letter_code
_entity_poly.pdbx_strand_id
1 'polypeptide(L)'
;MNKDLLKRLTKFRDDRDWAQFHSGENLAKSICIEASELLEVFQWSDKEKSIDKIKEELADVLLYCALMADKYHLDIYEIMLDKLKKNEEKYPVEKVKGSSKKYNEY
;
A
#
# COMPACT_ATOMS: atom_id res chain seq x y z
N MET A 1 0.73 8.15 -8.11
CA MET A 1 0.83 9.15 -7.04
C MET A 1 1.14 10.52 -7.62
N ASN A 2 0.54 11.53 -7.07
CA ASN A 2 0.73 12.92 -7.47
C ASN A 2 2.19 13.35 -7.19
N LYS A 3 2.82 14.02 -8.16
CA LYS A 3 4.22 14.47 -8.03
C LYS A 3 4.44 15.45 -6.88
N ASP A 4 3.45 16.33 -6.63
CA ASP A 4 3.55 17.30 -5.54
C ASP A 4 3.48 16.60 -4.18
N LEU A 5 2.65 15.60 -4.05
CA LEU A 5 2.56 14.80 -2.83
C LEU A 5 3.88 14.06 -2.58
N LEU A 6 4.44 13.46 -3.62
CA LEU A 6 5.72 12.75 -3.49
C LEU A 6 6.84 13.71 -3.07
N LYS A 7 6.90 14.90 -3.63
CA LYS A 7 7.87 15.93 -3.23
C LYS A 7 7.73 16.30 -1.76
N ARG A 8 6.50 16.50 -1.29
CA ARG A 8 6.25 16.81 0.13
C ARG A 8 6.65 15.67 1.03
N LEU A 9 6.36 14.44 0.62
CA LEU A 9 6.69 13.24 1.39
C LEU A 9 8.20 13.06 1.51
N THR A 10 8.92 13.17 0.40
CA THR A 10 10.39 13.03 0.42
C THR A 10 11.04 14.17 1.19
N LYS A 11 10.52 15.39 1.08
CA LYS A 11 11.00 16.52 1.88
C LYS A 11 10.76 16.28 3.37
N PHE A 12 9.59 15.78 3.74
CA PHE A 12 9.27 15.43 5.12
C PHE A 12 10.29 14.44 5.69
N ARG A 13 10.59 13.39 4.93
CA ARG A 13 11.59 12.40 5.30
C ARG A 13 12.99 13.00 5.43
N ASP A 14 13.40 13.79 4.43
CA ASP A 14 14.77 14.32 4.35
C ASP A 14 15.02 15.42 5.37
N ASP A 15 14.03 16.27 5.66
CA ASP A 15 14.14 17.29 6.70
C ASP A 15 14.40 16.68 8.08
N ARG A 16 14.00 15.43 8.29
CA ARG A 16 14.15 14.69 9.54
C ARG A 16 15.34 13.73 9.51
N ASP A 17 16.04 13.70 8.39
CA ASP A 17 17.18 12.79 8.16
C ASP A 17 16.79 11.31 8.40
N TRP A 18 15.58 10.95 8.00
CA TRP A 18 15.06 9.60 8.19
C TRP A 18 15.41 8.63 7.06
N ALA A 19 15.84 9.15 5.90
CA ALA A 19 16.22 8.30 4.76
C ALA A 19 17.30 7.30 5.14
N GLN A 20 18.19 7.66 6.07
CA GLN A 20 19.25 6.78 6.54
C GLN A 20 18.74 5.49 7.19
N PHE A 21 17.50 5.50 7.69
CA PHE A 21 16.87 4.34 8.33
C PHE A 21 15.97 3.55 7.38
N HIS A 22 15.78 4.03 6.16
CA HIS A 22 14.83 3.47 5.19
C HIS A 22 15.49 2.47 4.25
N SER A 23 15.95 1.33 4.80
CA SER A 23 16.30 0.18 3.96
C SER A 23 15.01 -0.44 3.42
N GLY A 24 15.12 -1.23 2.36
CA GLY A 24 13.96 -1.97 1.84
C GLY A 24 13.30 -2.81 2.91
N GLU A 25 14.11 -3.50 3.71
CA GLU A 25 13.61 -4.32 4.82
C GLU A 25 12.83 -3.48 5.85
N ASN A 26 13.40 -2.35 6.27
CA ASN A 26 12.75 -1.50 7.27
C ASN A 26 11.46 -0.88 6.73
N LEU A 27 11.43 -0.48 5.47
CA LEU A 27 10.21 0.04 4.84
C LEU A 27 9.15 -1.05 4.74
N ALA A 28 9.53 -2.27 4.37
CA ALA A 28 8.59 -3.40 4.32
C ALA A 28 8.00 -3.69 5.71
N LYS A 29 8.84 -3.66 6.75
CA LYS A 29 8.39 -3.82 8.14
C LYS A 29 7.41 -2.72 8.53
N SER A 30 7.71 -1.48 8.16
CA SER A 30 6.84 -0.34 8.46
C SER A 30 5.48 -0.47 7.78
N ILE A 31 5.47 -0.93 6.53
CA ILE A 31 4.20 -1.20 5.82
C ILE A 31 3.37 -2.23 6.59
N CYS A 32 3.99 -3.32 7.06
CA CYS A 32 3.28 -4.34 7.84
C CYS A 32 2.77 -3.81 9.16
N ILE A 33 3.56 -2.99 9.86
CA ILE A 33 3.17 -2.39 11.14
C ILE A 33 1.97 -1.48 10.94
N GLU A 34 2.02 -0.59 9.94
CA GLU A 34 0.92 0.33 9.66
C GLU A 34 -0.34 -0.42 9.21
N ALA A 35 -0.18 -1.49 8.42
CA ALA A 35 -1.31 -2.34 8.05
C ALA A 35 -1.95 -2.98 9.28
N SER A 36 -1.16 -3.36 10.28
CA SER A 36 -1.67 -3.89 11.55
C SER A 36 -2.46 -2.85 12.32
N GLU A 37 -2.04 -1.59 12.30
CA GLU A 37 -2.77 -0.50 12.92
C GLU A 37 -4.12 -0.25 12.23
N LEU A 38 -4.16 -0.39 10.91
CA LEU A 38 -5.42 -0.35 10.18
C LEU A 38 -6.33 -1.51 10.62
N LEU A 39 -5.77 -2.70 10.78
CA LEU A 39 -6.52 -3.86 11.27
C LEU A 39 -7.11 -3.61 12.66
N GLU A 40 -6.37 -2.94 13.54
CA GLU A 40 -6.82 -2.64 14.90
C GLU A 40 -8.10 -1.81 14.95
N VAL A 41 -8.39 -1.02 13.90
CA VAL A 41 -9.64 -0.25 13.80
C VAL A 41 -10.85 -1.19 13.85
N PHE A 42 -10.68 -2.44 13.40
CA PHE A 42 -11.74 -3.46 13.33
C PHE A 42 -11.57 -4.55 14.39
N GLN A 43 -10.71 -4.36 15.38
CA GLN A 43 -10.31 -5.40 16.35
C GLN A 43 -11.50 -6.06 17.05
N TRP A 44 -12.49 -5.29 17.40
CA TRP A 44 -13.64 -5.79 18.17
C TRP A 44 -14.91 -5.91 17.36
N SER A 45 -14.87 -5.56 16.08
CA SER A 45 -16.03 -5.56 15.21
C SER A 45 -15.60 -5.52 13.75
N ASP A 46 -16.32 -6.17 12.87
CA ASP A 46 -16.10 -6.09 11.42
C ASP A 46 -16.71 -4.81 10.82
N LYS A 47 -17.38 -3.99 11.64
CA LYS A 47 -17.96 -2.72 11.20
C LYS A 47 -17.03 -1.57 11.53
N GLU A 48 -16.90 -0.64 10.59
CA GLU A 48 -16.13 0.56 10.84
C GLU A 48 -16.79 1.39 11.93
N LYS A 49 -15.99 1.83 12.91
CA LYS A 49 -16.43 2.71 13.99
C LYS A 49 -16.12 4.16 13.70
N SER A 50 -15.14 4.42 12.84
CA SER A 50 -14.69 5.77 12.53
C SER A 50 -14.04 5.81 11.16
N ILE A 51 -14.68 6.52 10.24
CA ILE A 51 -14.12 6.77 8.90
C ILE A 51 -12.83 7.58 9.00
N ASP A 52 -12.76 8.51 9.94
CA ASP A 52 -11.55 9.33 10.13
C ASP A 52 -10.35 8.47 10.53
N LYS A 53 -10.58 7.47 11.39
CA LYS A 53 -9.52 6.55 11.81
C LYS A 53 -9.05 5.67 10.65
N ILE A 54 -9.99 5.19 9.84
CA ILE A 54 -9.67 4.40 8.64
C ILE A 54 -8.83 5.25 7.67
N LYS A 55 -9.21 6.50 7.46
CA LYS A 55 -8.44 7.41 6.58
C LYS A 55 -7.01 7.58 7.05
N GLU A 56 -6.81 7.83 8.35
CA GLU A 56 -5.48 8.02 8.92
C GLU A 56 -4.59 6.80 8.74
N GLU A 57 -5.10 5.64 9.13
CA GLU A 57 -4.31 4.41 9.10
C GLU A 57 -4.06 3.93 7.67
N LEU A 58 -5.05 4.07 6.78
CA LEU A 58 -4.87 3.74 5.37
C LEU A 58 -3.84 4.68 4.73
N ALA A 59 -3.88 5.97 5.06
CA ALA A 59 -2.93 6.95 4.54
C ALA A 59 -1.50 6.59 4.96
N ASP A 60 -1.28 6.19 6.22
CA ASP A 60 0.04 5.81 6.70
C ASP A 60 0.60 4.60 5.94
N VAL A 61 -0.24 3.59 5.65
CA VAL A 61 0.16 2.44 4.83
C VAL A 61 0.62 2.91 3.44
N LEU A 62 -0.17 3.77 2.82
CA LEU A 62 0.13 4.27 1.47
C LEU A 62 1.37 5.15 1.42
N LEU A 63 1.60 5.96 2.45
CA LEU A 63 2.81 6.80 2.53
C LEU A 63 4.07 5.94 2.61
N TYR A 64 4.07 4.88 3.41
CA TYR A 64 5.21 3.96 3.44
C TYR A 64 5.38 3.19 2.13
N CYS A 65 4.29 2.82 1.48
CA CYS A 65 4.36 2.22 0.14
C CYS A 65 5.01 3.17 -0.87
N ALA A 66 4.66 4.45 -0.81
CA ALA A 66 5.25 5.47 -1.68
C ALA A 66 6.75 5.64 -1.41
N LEU A 67 7.15 5.64 -0.15
CA LEU A 67 8.58 5.71 0.22
C LEU A 67 9.34 4.48 -0.28
N MET A 68 8.73 3.31 -0.20
CA MET A 68 9.31 2.07 -0.73
C MET A 68 9.55 2.17 -2.24
N ALA A 69 8.53 2.63 -2.97
CA ALA A 69 8.64 2.81 -4.41
C ALA A 69 9.73 3.83 -4.76
N ASP A 70 9.77 4.96 -4.05
CA ASP A 70 10.77 6.00 -4.26
C ASP A 70 12.20 5.47 -4.05
N LYS A 71 12.39 4.66 -3.02
CA LYS A 71 13.71 4.08 -2.73
C LYS A 71 14.28 3.30 -3.92
N TYR A 72 13.43 2.58 -4.64
CA TYR A 72 13.84 1.77 -5.79
C TYR A 72 13.60 2.48 -7.12
N HIS A 73 13.31 3.78 -7.09
CA HIS A 73 13.06 4.62 -8.28
C HIS A 73 11.93 4.08 -9.14
N LEU A 74 10.88 3.56 -8.49
CA LEU A 74 9.70 3.01 -9.15
C LEU A 74 8.56 4.04 -9.13
N ASP A 75 7.81 4.12 -10.22
CA ASP A 75 6.57 4.86 -10.25
C ASP A 75 5.46 3.95 -9.72
N ILE A 76 4.89 4.31 -8.57
CA ILE A 76 3.92 3.46 -7.88
C ILE A 76 2.66 3.22 -8.74
N TYR A 77 2.24 4.23 -9.50
CA TYR A 77 1.09 4.11 -10.40
C TYR A 77 1.37 3.08 -11.50
N GLU A 78 2.54 3.17 -12.13
CA GLU A 78 2.90 2.26 -13.21
C GLU A 78 3.02 0.81 -12.75
N ILE A 79 3.66 0.56 -11.59
CA ILE A 79 3.79 -0.81 -11.11
C ILE A 79 2.43 -1.41 -10.72
N MET A 80 1.53 -0.59 -10.21
CA MET A 80 0.16 -1.03 -9.91
C MET A 80 -0.60 -1.36 -11.19
N LEU A 81 -0.48 -0.52 -12.21
CA LEU A 81 -1.15 -0.74 -13.49
C LEU A 81 -0.65 -2.01 -14.17
N ASP A 82 0.67 -2.22 -14.16
CA ASP A 82 1.28 -3.43 -14.74
C ASP A 82 0.80 -4.68 -14.02
N LYS A 83 0.75 -4.63 -12.69
CA LYS A 83 0.28 -5.78 -11.92
C LYS A 83 -1.21 -6.05 -12.13
N LEU A 84 -2.01 -4.99 -12.25
CA LEU A 84 -3.43 -5.13 -12.54
C LEU A 84 -3.66 -5.84 -13.87
N LYS A 85 -2.89 -5.48 -14.90
CA LYS A 85 -2.96 -6.17 -16.21
C LYS A 85 -2.66 -7.65 -16.09
N LYS A 86 -1.63 -8.01 -15.34
CA LYS A 86 -1.28 -9.42 -15.09
C LYS A 86 -2.41 -10.15 -14.38
N ASN A 87 -3.05 -9.50 -13.41
CA ASN A 87 -4.16 -10.09 -12.66
C ASN A 87 -5.40 -10.27 -13.55
N GLU A 88 -5.66 -9.33 -14.45
CA GLU A 88 -6.74 -9.46 -15.41
C GLU A 88 -6.55 -10.68 -16.31
N GLU A 89 -5.32 -10.96 -16.71
CA GLU A 89 -4.99 -12.16 -17.50
C GLU A 89 -5.11 -13.46 -16.70
N LYS A 90 -4.70 -13.44 -15.42
CA LYS A 90 -4.78 -14.62 -14.53
C LYS A 90 -6.21 -14.95 -14.12
N TYR A 91 -7.06 -13.93 -14.02
CA TYR A 91 -8.43 -14.06 -13.52
C TYR A 91 -9.43 -13.53 -14.56
N PRO A 92 -9.59 -14.21 -15.71
CA PRO A 92 -10.55 -13.79 -16.72
C PRO A 92 -11.96 -13.78 -16.14
N VAL A 93 -12.75 -12.78 -16.51
CA VAL A 93 -14.11 -12.57 -15.99
C VAL A 93 -14.96 -13.84 -16.11
N GLU A 94 -14.91 -14.51 -17.23
CA GLU A 94 -15.71 -15.71 -17.50
C GLU A 94 -15.37 -16.89 -16.58
N LYS A 95 -14.18 -16.88 -15.97
CA LYS A 95 -13.74 -17.96 -15.07
C LYS A 95 -13.95 -17.63 -13.60
N VAL A 96 -13.89 -16.36 -13.23
CA VAL A 96 -13.76 -15.98 -11.82
C VAL A 96 -14.93 -15.19 -11.27
N LYS A 97 -15.84 -14.73 -12.12
CA LYS A 97 -16.96 -13.91 -11.67
C LYS A 97 -17.75 -14.62 -10.57
N GLY A 98 -17.82 -13.96 -9.40
CA GLY A 98 -18.53 -14.53 -8.26
C GLY A 98 -17.74 -15.56 -7.46
N SER A 99 -16.42 -15.76 -7.74
CA SER A 99 -15.58 -16.70 -7.02
C SER A 99 -14.40 -15.99 -6.36
N SER A 100 -14.01 -16.44 -5.18
CA SER A 100 -12.82 -15.94 -4.46
C SER A 100 -11.64 -16.90 -4.50
N LYS A 101 -11.68 -17.91 -5.35
CA LYS A 101 -10.57 -18.86 -5.49
C LYS A 101 -9.28 -18.19 -5.92
N LYS A 102 -8.16 -18.74 -5.46
CA LYS A 102 -6.84 -18.27 -5.90
C LYS A 102 -6.55 -18.74 -7.31
N TYR A 103 -5.60 -18.09 -7.99
CA TYR A 103 -5.25 -18.39 -9.37
C TYR A 103 -5.02 -19.89 -9.64
N ASN A 104 -4.31 -20.58 -8.74
CA ASN A 104 -3.99 -21.99 -8.93
C ASN A 104 -5.17 -22.93 -8.71
N GLU A 105 -6.33 -22.41 -8.39
CA GLU A 105 -7.56 -23.20 -8.20
C GLU A 105 -8.48 -23.20 -9.43
N TYR A 106 -8.11 -22.47 -10.49
CA TYR A 106 -8.91 -22.36 -11.71
C TYR A 106 -8.42 -23.30 -12.80
#